data_8dd514f65d414ecb5f31b022f8e685dc
#
_entry.id   8dd514f65d414ecb5f31b022f8e685dc
#
_cell.length_a   1.000
_cell.length_b   1.000
_cell.length_c   1.000
_cell.angle_alpha   90.00
_cell.angle_beta   90.00
_cell.angle_gamma   90.00
#
_symmetry.space_group_name_H-M   'P 1'
#
loop_
_entity.id
_entity.type
_entity.pdbx_description
1 polymer ?
#
loop_
_entity_poly.entity_id
_entity_poly.type
_entity_poly.pdbx_seq_one_letter_code
_entity_poly.pdbx_strand_id
1 'polypeptide(L)'
;MMRRSQYHLIDQIRYNERMLSLAEIKNRLQAQKPYLYEKYGVTEIGIFGSYVRGEQKTDSDIDILITLTDPPRISLLDLVGLEHYLSDLLERKVDVAIKKNLRKRIGKRILSEVQPI
;
A
#
# COMPACT_ATOMS: atom_id res chain seq x y z
N MET A 1 -21.47 -15.87 6.66
CA MET A 1 -21.11 -14.53 6.95
C MET A 1 -21.40 -13.60 5.80
N MET A 2 -21.81 -12.40 6.13
CA MET A 2 -21.97 -11.46 5.12
C MET A 2 -20.68 -11.04 4.60
N ARG A 3 -20.57 -10.95 3.30
CA ARG A 3 -19.43 -10.52 2.75
C ARG A 3 -19.53 -9.16 2.44
N ARG A 4 -18.40 -8.50 2.26
CA ARG A 4 -18.31 -7.12 1.92
C ARG A 4 -19.23 -6.78 0.77
N SER A 5 -19.30 -7.64 -0.21
CA SER A 5 -20.13 -7.41 -1.38
C SER A 5 -21.62 -7.45 -1.06
N GLN A 6 -21.98 -7.95 0.10
CA GLN A 6 -23.39 -8.10 0.45
C GLN A 6 -23.94 -6.99 1.28
N TYR A 7 -23.07 -6.33 2.08
CA TYR A 7 -23.65 -5.33 2.93
C TYR A 7 -23.08 -3.99 2.69
N HIS A 8 -22.84 -3.85 1.77
CA HIS A 8 -22.13 -3.12 1.39
C HIS A 8 -22.42 -1.98 0.76
N LEU A 9 -23.40 -1.69 0.21
CA LEU A 9 -23.68 -0.40 -0.31
C LEU A 9 -23.40 0.65 0.69
N ILE A 10 -23.83 0.49 1.90
CA ILE A 10 -23.58 1.46 2.97
C ILE A 10 -22.10 1.55 3.30
N ASP A 11 -21.44 0.40 3.36
CA ASP A 11 -20.00 0.41 3.67
C ASP A 11 -19.20 1.07 2.57
N GLN A 12 -19.58 0.87 1.33
CA GLN A 12 -18.88 1.50 0.23
C GLN A 12 -19.08 3.00 0.23
N ILE A 13 -20.27 3.44 0.61
CA ILE A 13 -20.52 4.87 0.71
C ILE A 13 -19.61 5.46 1.79
N ARG A 14 -19.46 4.77 2.91
CA ARG A 14 -18.55 5.24 3.94
C ARG A 14 -17.13 5.31 3.45
N TYR A 15 -16.68 4.31 2.70
CA TYR A 15 -15.33 4.32 2.16
C TYR A 15 -15.16 5.50 1.22
N ASN A 16 -16.15 5.78 0.39
CA ASN A 16 -16.04 6.87 -0.54
C ASN A 16 -16.04 8.23 0.13
N GLU A 17 -16.79 8.36 1.20
CA GLU A 17 -16.88 9.63 1.92
C GLU A 17 -15.75 9.82 2.90
N ARG A 18 -15.27 8.71 3.48
CA ARG A 18 -14.24 8.80 4.49
C ARG A 18 -12.93 8.30 3.93
N MET A 19 -12.07 9.21 3.58
CA MET A 19 -10.73 8.85 3.15
C MET A 19 -9.84 8.69 4.36
N LEU A 20 -8.95 7.70 4.31
CA LEU A 20 -7.95 7.55 5.34
C LEU A 20 -6.97 8.71 5.22
N SER A 21 -6.54 9.23 6.35
CA SER A 21 -5.48 10.22 6.36
C SER A 21 -4.14 9.51 6.17
N LEU A 22 -3.14 10.26 5.78
CA LEU A 22 -1.78 9.72 5.67
C LEU A 22 -1.32 9.14 7.01
N ALA A 23 -1.65 9.80 8.11
CA ALA A 23 -1.29 9.32 9.43
C ALA A 23 -1.95 7.98 9.75
N GLU A 24 -3.22 7.82 9.38
CA GLU A 24 -3.91 6.55 9.58
C GLU A 24 -3.28 5.43 8.76
N ILE A 25 -2.93 5.72 7.52
CA ILE A 25 -2.27 4.76 6.65
C ILE A 25 -0.95 4.32 7.26
N LYS A 26 -0.16 5.30 7.70
CA LYS A 26 1.14 5.00 8.32
C LYS A 26 0.98 4.14 9.56
N ASN A 27 0.00 4.45 10.41
CA ASN A 27 -0.22 3.67 11.62
C ASN A 27 -0.61 2.23 11.33
N ARG A 28 -1.48 2.02 10.36
CA ARG A 28 -1.89 0.68 9.98
C ARG A 28 -0.72 -0.12 9.42
N LEU A 29 0.08 0.50 8.58
CA LEU A 29 1.25 -0.18 8.00
C LEU A 29 2.31 -0.47 9.05
N GLN A 30 2.54 0.48 9.96
CA GLN A 30 3.51 0.30 11.01
C GLN A 30 3.21 -0.95 11.85
N ALA A 31 1.94 -1.17 12.16
CA ALA A 31 1.53 -2.32 12.95
C ALA A 31 1.77 -3.65 12.21
N GLN A 32 1.82 -3.61 10.89
CA GLN A 32 1.97 -4.83 10.09
C GLN A 32 3.41 -5.12 9.66
N LYS A 33 4.35 -4.25 10.01
CA LYS A 33 5.74 -4.44 9.56
C LYS A 33 6.31 -5.81 9.92
N PRO A 34 6.15 -6.31 11.16
CA PRO A 34 6.68 -7.63 11.47
C PRO A 34 6.07 -8.74 10.61
N TYR A 35 4.76 -8.69 10.41
CA TYR A 35 4.07 -9.67 9.58
C TYR A 35 4.54 -9.62 8.13
N LEU A 36 4.70 -8.40 7.60
CA LEU A 36 5.13 -8.22 6.23
C LEU A 36 6.55 -8.75 6.02
N TYR A 37 7.40 -8.58 7.00
CA TYR A 37 8.74 -9.14 6.93
C TYR A 37 8.70 -10.68 6.98
N GLU A 38 7.97 -11.21 7.93
CA GLU A 38 7.88 -12.66 8.11
C GLU A 38 7.34 -13.36 6.88
N LYS A 39 6.22 -12.85 6.37
CA LYS A 39 5.53 -13.54 5.30
C LYS A 39 6.08 -13.22 3.91
N TYR A 40 6.44 -11.97 3.68
CA TYR A 40 6.78 -11.52 2.34
C TYR A 40 8.23 -11.09 2.18
N GLY A 41 8.97 -11.00 3.26
CA GLY A 41 10.35 -10.53 3.20
C GLY A 41 10.46 -9.04 2.93
N VAL A 42 9.46 -8.27 3.33
CA VAL A 42 9.50 -6.81 3.16
C VAL A 42 10.38 -6.22 4.25
N THR A 43 11.49 -5.60 3.85
CA THR A 43 12.45 -5.03 4.78
C THR A 43 12.25 -3.54 4.98
N GLU A 44 11.72 -2.85 3.99
CA GLU A 44 11.42 -1.42 4.09
C GLU A 44 10.11 -1.15 3.39
N ILE A 45 9.37 -0.18 3.90
CA ILE A 45 8.10 0.19 3.30
C ILE A 45 7.93 1.70 3.41
N GLY A 46 7.37 2.30 2.37
CA GLY A 46 7.10 3.73 2.35
C GLY A 46 5.89 4.04 1.50
N ILE A 47 5.39 5.24 1.64
CA ILE A 47 4.24 5.73 0.88
C ILE A 47 4.71 6.82 -0.04
N PHE A 48 4.24 6.81 -1.28
CA PHE A 48 4.52 7.88 -2.24
C PHE A 48 3.24 8.22 -3.00
N GLY A 49 3.33 9.13 -3.93
CA GLY A 49 2.20 9.44 -4.80
C GLY A 49 1.23 10.46 -4.20
N SER A 50 -0.02 10.41 -4.64
CA SER A 50 -0.99 11.45 -4.34
C SER A 50 -1.25 11.66 -2.86
N TYR A 51 -1.25 10.59 -2.07
CA TYR A 51 -1.48 10.72 -0.62
C TYR A 51 -0.37 11.51 0.06
N VAL A 52 0.85 11.40 -0.43
CA VAL A 52 1.97 12.14 0.14
C VAL A 52 1.92 13.60 -0.30
N ARG A 53 1.49 13.85 -1.53
CA ARG A 53 1.43 15.20 -2.07
C ARG A 53 0.18 15.98 -1.61
N GLY A 54 -0.74 15.31 -0.91
CA GLY A 54 -1.98 15.95 -0.52
C GLY A 54 -2.94 16.17 -1.68
N GLU A 55 -2.81 15.37 -2.72
CA GLU A 55 -3.63 15.49 -3.93
C GLU A 55 -4.62 14.34 -4.08
N GLN A 56 -4.77 13.53 -3.06
CA GLN A 56 -5.63 12.36 -3.15
C GLN A 56 -7.10 12.72 -3.26
N LYS A 57 -7.82 11.88 -4.00
CA LYS A 57 -9.26 11.98 -4.18
C LYS A 57 -9.88 10.70 -3.66
N THR A 58 -11.21 10.65 -3.62
CA THR A 58 -11.91 9.48 -3.07
C THR A 58 -11.58 8.19 -3.82
N ASP A 59 -11.21 8.27 -5.09
CA ASP A 59 -10.86 7.10 -5.89
C ASP A 59 -9.37 6.94 -6.11
N SER A 60 -8.53 7.71 -5.40
CA SER A 60 -7.08 7.59 -5.55
C SER A 60 -6.58 6.28 -4.97
N ASP A 61 -5.64 5.66 -5.67
CA ASP A 61 -4.94 4.48 -5.16
C ASP A 61 -3.89 4.91 -4.15
N ILE A 62 -3.53 4.00 -3.27
CA ILE A 62 -2.45 4.23 -2.32
C ILE A 62 -1.20 3.60 -2.92
N ASP A 63 -0.18 4.41 -3.13
CA ASP A 63 1.08 3.95 -3.73
C ASP A 63 2.08 3.60 -2.64
N ILE A 64 2.53 2.36 -2.63
CA ILE A 64 3.44 1.86 -1.61
C ILE A 64 4.72 1.37 -2.27
N LEU A 65 5.85 1.80 -1.72
CA LEU A 65 7.16 1.37 -2.17
C LEU A 65 7.72 0.40 -1.15
N ILE A 66 8.17 -0.76 -1.61
CA ILE A 66 8.74 -1.76 -0.72
C ILE A 66 10.16 -2.12 -1.14
N THR A 67 10.94 -2.53 -0.17
CA THR A 67 12.23 -3.18 -0.39
C THR A 67 12.09 -4.60 0.12
N LEU A 68 12.57 -5.55 -0.67
CA LEU A 68 12.52 -6.96 -0.32
C LEU A 68 13.89 -7.44 0.09
N THR A 69 13.93 -8.59 0.77
CA THR A 69 15.21 -9.27 1.03
C THR A 69 15.91 -9.54 -0.30
N ASP A 70 17.22 -9.68 -0.27
CA ASP A 70 18.02 -9.97 -1.46
C ASP A 70 18.80 -11.26 -1.22
N PRO A 71 18.44 -12.36 -1.92
CA PRO A 71 17.40 -12.45 -2.95
C PRO A 71 15.99 -12.39 -2.37
N PRO A 72 15.02 -11.98 -3.20
CA PRO A 72 13.63 -11.95 -2.74
C PRO A 72 13.11 -13.33 -2.41
N ARG A 73 12.27 -13.41 -1.38
CA ARG A 73 11.69 -14.68 -0.94
C ARG A 73 10.32 -14.95 -1.56
N ILE A 74 9.82 -14.04 -2.36
CA ILE A 74 8.46 -14.16 -2.88
C ILE A 74 8.46 -14.18 -4.40
N SER A 75 7.44 -14.82 -4.94
CA SER A 75 7.18 -14.89 -6.37
C SER A 75 6.28 -13.73 -6.79
N LEU A 76 6.02 -13.66 -8.08
CA LEU A 76 5.09 -12.67 -8.62
C LEU A 76 3.68 -12.86 -8.07
N LEU A 77 3.26 -14.11 -7.89
CA LEU A 77 1.95 -14.41 -7.31
C LEU A 77 1.86 -13.93 -5.87
N ASP A 78 2.95 -14.09 -5.13
CA ASP A 78 2.98 -13.60 -3.75
C ASP A 78 2.86 -12.09 -3.70
N LEU A 79 3.42 -11.41 -4.69
CA LEU A 79 3.31 -9.96 -4.77
C LEU A 79 1.86 -9.53 -4.98
N VAL A 80 1.12 -10.26 -5.82
CA VAL A 80 -0.31 -9.99 -6.02
C VAL A 80 -1.05 -10.20 -4.70
N GLY A 81 -0.71 -11.26 -3.96
CA GLY A 81 -1.30 -11.51 -2.66
C GLY A 81 -1.01 -10.39 -1.67
N LEU A 82 0.21 -9.87 -1.71
CA LEU A 82 0.58 -8.73 -0.86
C LEU A 82 -0.25 -7.50 -1.18
N GLU A 83 -0.46 -7.22 -2.46
CA GLU A 83 -1.30 -6.09 -2.85
C GLU A 83 -2.73 -6.25 -2.35
N HIS A 84 -3.27 -7.47 -2.45
CA HIS A 84 -4.61 -7.74 -1.95
C HIS A 84 -4.67 -7.56 -0.42
N TYR A 85 -3.68 -8.06 0.27
CA TYR A 85 -3.61 -7.93 1.71
C TYR A 85 -3.59 -6.47 2.13
N LEU A 86 -2.74 -5.68 1.49
CA LEU A 86 -2.63 -4.27 1.82
C LEU A 86 -3.89 -3.49 1.43
N SER A 87 -4.52 -3.87 0.32
CA SER A 87 -5.77 -3.22 -0.09
C SER A 87 -6.88 -3.48 0.93
N ASP A 88 -6.95 -4.69 1.46
CA ASP A 88 -7.93 -5.00 2.50
C ASP A 88 -7.62 -4.24 3.78
N LEU A 89 -6.35 -4.19 4.14
CA LEU A 89 -5.92 -3.49 5.35
C LEU A 89 -6.26 -2.01 5.29
N LEU A 90 -6.06 -1.39 4.15
CA LEU A 90 -6.20 0.05 3.99
C LEU A 90 -7.55 0.45 3.39
N GLU A 91 -8.35 -0.53 3.00
CA GLU A 91 -9.70 -0.30 2.45
C GLU A 91 -9.68 0.59 1.22
N ARG A 92 -8.63 0.49 0.44
CA ARG A 92 -8.42 1.20 -0.80
C ARG A 92 -7.52 0.36 -1.68
N LYS A 93 -7.62 0.54 -2.97
CA LYS A 93 -6.71 -0.15 -3.87
C LYS A 93 -5.29 0.32 -3.59
N VAL A 94 -4.39 -0.64 -3.48
CA VAL A 94 -2.98 -0.39 -3.22
C VAL A 94 -2.18 -0.83 -4.43
N ASP A 95 -1.30 0.04 -4.91
CA ASP A 95 -0.32 -0.30 -5.93
C ASP A 95 1.03 -0.42 -5.25
N VAL A 96 1.69 -1.57 -5.42
CA VAL A 96 2.98 -1.82 -4.81
C VAL A 96 4.08 -1.72 -5.86
N ALA A 97 5.07 -0.90 -5.58
CA ALA A 97 6.28 -0.81 -6.40
C ALA A 97 7.45 -1.36 -5.61
N ILE A 98 8.33 -2.10 -6.28
CA ILE A 98 9.53 -2.64 -5.66
C ILE A 98 10.68 -1.71 -5.99
N LYS A 99 11.36 -1.22 -4.96
CA LYS A 99 12.40 -0.20 -5.11
C LYS A 99 13.46 -0.58 -6.13
N LYS A 100 13.90 -1.82 -6.10
CA LYS A 100 14.93 -2.31 -7.00
C LYS A 100 14.51 -2.27 -8.47
N ASN A 101 13.21 -2.32 -8.74
CA ASN A 101 12.69 -2.38 -10.11
C ASN A 101 12.32 -1.02 -10.68
N LEU A 102 12.55 0.06 -9.94
CA LEU A 102 12.17 1.38 -10.41
C LEU A 102 13.06 1.80 -11.57
N ARG A 103 12.44 2.37 -12.60
CA ARG A 103 13.19 2.94 -13.71
C ARG A 103 13.80 4.25 -13.28
N LYS A 104 14.96 4.56 -13.88
CA LYS A 104 15.79 5.66 -13.41
C LYS A 104 15.07 6.99 -13.22
N ARG A 105 14.31 7.42 -14.22
CA ARG A 105 13.65 8.72 -14.16
C ARG A 105 12.50 8.74 -13.15
N ILE A 106 11.62 7.74 -13.26
CA ILE A 106 10.49 7.61 -12.35
C ILE A 106 10.98 7.33 -10.94
N GLY A 107 12.05 6.54 -10.83
CA GLY A 107 12.64 6.21 -9.54
C GLY A 107 13.10 7.43 -8.78
N LYS A 108 13.76 8.35 -9.46
CA LYS A 108 14.23 9.58 -8.81
C LYS A 108 13.05 10.37 -8.22
N ARG A 109 11.97 10.48 -8.98
CA ARG A 109 10.80 11.20 -8.52
C ARG A 109 10.18 10.51 -7.29
N ILE A 110 10.01 9.20 -7.37
CA ILE A 110 9.42 8.43 -6.28
C ILE A 110 10.29 8.54 -5.03
N LEU A 111 11.60 8.36 -5.18
CA LEU A 111 12.51 8.41 -4.04
C LEU A 111 12.59 9.80 -3.42
N SER A 112 12.32 10.86 -4.19
CA SER A 112 12.35 12.21 -3.65
C SER A 112 11.10 12.53 -2.83
N GLU A 113 10.00 11.82 -3.05
CA GLU A 113 8.76 12.11 -2.33
C GLU A 113 8.37 11.04 -1.33
N VAL A 114 8.96 9.84 -1.38
CA VAL A 114 8.54 8.74 -0.52
C VAL A 114 8.73 9.08 0.95
N GLN A 115 7.72 8.72 1.75
CA GLN A 115 7.80 8.86 3.19
C GLN A 115 7.90 7.46 3.79
N PRO A 116 9.00 7.14 4.47
CA PRO A 116 9.18 5.82 5.08
C PRO A 116 8.25 5.63 6.27
N ILE A 117 7.89 4.37 6.47
CA ILE A 117 7.06 3.98 7.60
C ILE A 117 7.95 3.58 8.77
#